data_a772e950fac2ac7633fe16aca804ffb9
#
_entry.id   a772e950fac2ac7633fe16aca804ffb9
#
_cell.length_a   1.000
_cell.length_b   1.000
_cell.length_c   1.000
_cell.angle_alpha   90.00
_cell.angle_beta   90.00
_cell.angle_gamma   90.00
#
_symmetry.space_group_name_H-M   'P 1'
#
loop_
_entity.id
_entity.type
_entity.pdbx_description
1 polymer ?
#
loop_
_entity_poly.entity_id
_entity_poly.type
_entity_poly.pdbx_seq_one_letter_code
_entity_poly.pdbx_strand_id
1 'polypeptide(L)'
;LRLLGIVLAMVAPSIVAAQKPAAKSAAKPAPKPLFSDPIYDGAADPVIIWNKQRQKWWMFYTNRRATDTTAHGVTWVHGTRIGIAESGDGGTTWTYRDTANINYRSDRGYTHWAPDIVEDKGLYHMFLTYVPGTFTDWNHPRVIIQLTSPDLQNWQYVQTLPLITDKVIDASVFRLPDGTWRLWYNNERDHKSIYYADSPDLRHWTDHGQALNERGEGPKVFRWHEQYWMIIDQWKGMAVYHSDDLLHWQPQPERILEQPGQGRDDQAIGGHCDVVVSAGHAYVFYFTHPGRSKANPAPANSIAAKRSVIQVAELEFSNGKLKCDRDKPTYVQLLKPRK
;
A
#
# COMPACT_ATOMS: atom_id res chain seq x y z
N LEU A 1 -80.95 -40.08 -11.74
CA LEU A 1 -80.66 -38.67 -11.36
C LEU A 1 -79.33 -38.67 -10.62
N ARG A 2 -78.24 -38.12 -11.26
CA ARG A 2 -76.93 -37.92 -10.64
C ARG A 2 -76.83 -36.40 -10.38
N LEU A 3 -76.66 -35.99 -9.13
CA LEU A 3 -76.33 -34.62 -8.72
C LEU A 3 -74.85 -34.41 -8.92
N LEU A 4 -74.51 -33.35 -9.69
CA LEU A 4 -73.15 -32.83 -9.84
C LEU A 4 -72.95 -31.75 -8.75
N GLY A 5 -72.04 -32.02 -7.81
CA GLY A 5 -71.66 -31.02 -6.84
C GLY A 5 -70.52 -30.13 -7.40
N ILE A 6 -70.77 -28.81 -7.48
CA ILE A 6 -69.78 -27.86 -7.88
C ILE A 6 -69.02 -27.41 -6.59
N VAL A 7 -67.71 -27.68 -6.55
CA VAL A 7 -66.82 -27.18 -5.50
C VAL A 7 -66.26 -25.86 -5.96
N LEU A 8 -66.65 -24.78 -5.29
CA LEU A 8 -66.08 -23.43 -5.48
C LEU A 8 -64.79 -23.32 -4.67
N ALA A 9 -63.64 -23.27 -5.34
CA ALA A 9 -62.35 -22.99 -4.69
C ALA A 9 -62.19 -21.48 -4.52
N MET A 10 -62.18 -21.00 -3.30
CA MET A 10 -61.82 -19.61 -2.96
C MET A 10 -60.29 -19.44 -3.04
N VAL A 11 -59.82 -18.66 -3.99
CA VAL A 11 -58.43 -18.22 -4.06
C VAL A 11 -58.28 -16.95 -3.20
N ALA A 12 -57.61 -17.07 -2.08
CA ALA A 12 -57.25 -15.89 -1.24
C ALA A 12 -56.09 -15.10 -1.89
N PRO A 13 -56.19 -13.77 -1.96
CA PRO A 13 -55.08 -12.99 -2.51
C PRO A 13 -53.93 -12.95 -1.53
N SER A 14 -52.74 -13.45 -1.96
CA SER A 14 -51.47 -13.30 -1.21
C SER A 14 -51.00 -11.87 -1.28
N ILE A 15 -51.04 -11.14 -0.14
CA ILE A 15 -50.48 -9.84 0.00
C ILE A 15 -48.95 -10.01 0.07
N VAL A 16 -48.25 -9.72 -1.02
CA VAL A 16 -46.80 -9.57 -1.02
C VAL A 16 -46.47 -8.25 -0.33
N ALA A 17 -45.99 -8.34 0.91
CA ALA A 17 -45.46 -7.19 1.62
C ALA A 17 -44.19 -6.69 0.91
N ALA A 18 -44.25 -5.52 0.30
CA ALA A 18 -43.08 -4.86 -0.28
C ALA A 18 -42.08 -4.57 0.85
N GLN A 19 -40.94 -5.27 0.84
CA GLN A 19 -39.81 -4.95 1.72
C GLN A 19 -39.33 -3.53 1.40
N LYS A 20 -39.41 -2.63 2.38
CA LYS A 20 -38.79 -1.31 2.31
C LYS A 20 -37.30 -1.50 1.99
N PRO A 21 -36.73 -0.79 0.99
CA PRO A 21 -35.31 -0.83 0.75
C PRO A 21 -34.60 -0.39 2.03
N ALA A 22 -33.61 -1.18 2.47
CA ALA A 22 -32.78 -0.83 3.61
C ALA A 22 -32.16 0.55 3.38
N ALA A 23 -32.36 1.48 4.31
CA ALA A 23 -31.76 2.79 4.26
C ALA A 23 -30.24 2.62 4.08
N LYS A 24 -29.67 3.20 3.02
CA LYS A 24 -28.20 3.26 2.86
C LYS A 24 -27.67 3.96 4.11
N SER A 25 -26.88 3.24 4.91
CA SER A 25 -26.17 3.83 6.04
C SER A 25 -25.39 5.03 5.51
N ALA A 26 -25.50 6.18 6.18
CA ALA A 26 -24.69 7.34 5.83
C ALA A 26 -23.21 6.95 5.86
N ALA A 27 -22.47 7.29 4.79
CA ALA A 27 -21.04 6.99 4.71
C ALA A 27 -20.34 7.60 5.93
N LYS A 28 -19.49 6.82 6.59
CA LYS A 28 -18.67 7.29 7.71
C LYS A 28 -17.27 7.58 7.19
N PRO A 29 -16.59 8.62 7.71
CA PRO A 29 -15.21 8.87 7.38
C PRO A 29 -14.32 7.76 7.96
N ALA A 30 -13.21 7.48 7.30
CA ALA A 30 -12.18 6.59 7.82
C ALA A 30 -11.64 7.11 9.16
N PRO A 31 -11.36 6.22 10.14
CA PRO A 31 -10.81 6.64 11.43
C PRO A 31 -9.39 7.16 11.29
N LYS A 32 -8.92 7.91 12.28
CA LYS A 32 -7.52 8.30 12.43
C LYS A 32 -6.97 7.78 13.76
N PRO A 33 -5.88 6.98 13.73
CA PRO A 33 -5.28 6.41 12.54
C PRO A 33 -6.22 5.42 11.84
N LEU A 34 -6.00 5.21 10.56
CA LEU A 34 -6.74 4.20 9.79
C LEU A 34 -6.46 2.79 10.31
N PHE A 35 -5.20 2.50 10.62
CA PHE A 35 -4.78 1.20 11.12
C PHE A 35 -3.53 1.30 12.00
N SER A 36 -3.51 0.52 13.08
CA SER A 36 -2.34 0.26 13.92
C SER A 36 -2.13 -1.25 14.02
N ASP A 37 -0.89 -1.71 13.89
CA ASP A 37 -0.57 -3.12 14.05
C ASP A 37 -0.68 -3.56 15.52
N PRO A 38 -1.45 -4.61 15.84
CA PRO A 38 -1.66 -5.02 17.22
C PRO A 38 -0.51 -5.83 17.81
N ILE A 39 0.48 -6.24 16.98
CA ILE A 39 1.59 -7.11 17.42
C ILE A 39 2.79 -6.28 17.84
N TYR A 40 3.23 -5.35 16.96
CA TYR A 40 4.44 -4.56 17.18
C TYR A 40 4.22 -3.04 17.13
N ASP A 41 2.99 -2.58 16.85
CA ASP A 41 2.65 -1.16 16.72
C ASP A 41 3.57 -0.40 15.74
N GLY A 42 3.95 -1.09 14.66
CA GLY A 42 4.97 -0.63 13.71
C GLY A 42 4.55 -0.76 12.24
N ALA A 43 3.27 -0.57 11.90
CA ALA A 43 2.79 -0.63 10.52
C ALA A 43 3.35 0.53 9.68
N ALA A 44 4.02 0.19 8.56
CA ALA A 44 4.61 1.13 7.63
C ALA A 44 4.61 0.58 6.19
N ASP A 45 4.88 1.44 5.22
CA ASP A 45 5.08 1.07 3.81
C ASP A 45 3.90 0.23 3.27
N PRO A 46 2.65 0.76 3.30
CA PRO A 46 1.47 0.00 2.93
C PRO A 46 1.37 -0.24 1.43
N VAL A 47 0.77 -1.37 1.03
CA VAL A 47 0.24 -1.63 -0.32
C VAL A 47 -1.16 -2.21 -0.23
N ILE A 48 -2.08 -1.72 -1.04
CA ILE A 48 -3.50 -2.07 -1.01
C ILE A 48 -3.86 -2.89 -2.25
N ILE A 49 -4.39 -4.08 -2.05
CA ILE A 49 -4.73 -4.99 -3.15
C ILE A 49 -6.08 -5.69 -2.93
N TRP A 50 -6.81 -5.93 -4.03
CA TRP A 50 -8.05 -6.69 -3.97
C TRP A 50 -7.80 -8.19 -3.92
N ASN A 51 -8.26 -8.85 -2.86
CA ASN A 51 -8.26 -10.31 -2.77
C ASN A 51 -9.50 -10.89 -3.49
N LYS A 52 -9.29 -11.46 -4.68
CA LYS A 52 -10.35 -12.01 -5.53
C LYS A 52 -11.07 -13.21 -4.90
N GLN A 53 -10.37 -14.03 -4.10
CA GLN A 53 -10.96 -15.20 -3.46
C GLN A 53 -11.82 -14.81 -2.26
N ARG A 54 -11.33 -13.85 -1.43
CA ARG A 54 -12.02 -13.40 -0.23
C ARG A 54 -13.03 -12.29 -0.48
N GLN A 55 -13.02 -11.68 -1.68
CA GLN A 55 -13.85 -10.52 -2.02
C GLN A 55 -13.72 -9.39 -1.00
N LYS A 56 -12.47 -9.09 -0.62
CA LYS A 56 -12.09 -8.06 0.35
C LYS A 56 -10.86 -7.31 -0.12
N TRP A 57 -10.70 -6.09 0.34
CA TRP A 57 -9.46 -5.36 0.21
C TRP A 57 -8.47 -5.82 1.28
N TRP A 58 -7.23 -6.07 0.87
CA TRP A 58 -6.14 -6.41 1.76
C TRP A 58 -5.08 -5.33 1.71
N MET A 59 -4.50 -5.04 2.87
CA MET A 59 -3.34 -4.18 3.05
C MET A 59 -2.18 -5.05 3.50
N PHE A 60 -1.08 -4.97 2.77
CA PHE A 60 0.21 -5.51 3.19
C PHE A 60 1.07 -4.37 3.68
N TYR A 61 1.87 -4.60 4.70
CA TYR A 61 2.70 -3.55 5.27
C TYR A 61 3.95 -4.13 5.94
N THR A 62 5.04 -3.37 5.97
CA THR A 62 6.20 -3.69 6.80
C THR A 62 5.80 -3.62 8.25
N ASN A 63 5.93 -4.73 8.99
CA ASN A 63 5.63 -4.75 10.42
C ASN A 63 6.90 -4.48 11.21
N ARG A 64 7.22 -3.20 11.43
CA ARG A 64 8.38 -2.74 12.19
C ARG A 64 8.20 -3.09 13.67
N ARG A 65 9.25 -3.59 14.32
CA ARG A 65 9.19 -4.08 15.69
C ARG A 65 9.31 -2.94 16.73
N ALA A 66 8.39 -1.98 16.69
CA ALA A 66 8.45 -0.78 17.53
C ALA A 66 8.41 -1.07 19.03
N THR A 67 7.66 -2.11 19.44
CA THR A 67 7.53 -2.55 20.85
C THR A 67 8.66 -3.47 21.31
N ASP A 68 9.60 -3.85 20.46
CA ASP A 68 10.75 -4.65 20.84
C ASP A 68 11.73 -3.81 21.66
N THR A 69 11.72 -4.01 22.96
CA THR A 69 12.59 -3.30 23.91
C THR A 69 14.03 -3.81 23.90
N THR A 70 14.30 -4.95 23.30
CA THR A 70 15.64 -5.52 23.15
C THR A 70 16.38 -5.02 21.92
N ALA A 71 15.68 -4.29 21.02
CA ALA A 71 16.23 -3.79 19.79
C ALA A 71 17.23 -2.65 20.01
N HIS A 72 18.48 -2.85 19.60
CA HIS A 72 19.54 -1.84 19.62
C HIS A 72 19.76 -1.24 18.24
N GLY A 73 20.11 0.07 18.21
CA GLY A 73 20.33 0.78 16.94
C GLY A 73 19.09 0.72 16.05
N VAL A 74 19.24 0.22 14.83
CA VAL A 74 18.14 0.08 13.85
C VAL A 74 17.56 -1.34 13.80
N THR A 75 17.89 -2.25 14.73
CA THR A 75 17.37 -3.62 14.71
C THR A 75 15.85 -3.72 14.81
N TRP A 76 15.18 -2.69 15.31
CA TRP A 76 13.72 -2.62 15.37
C TRP A 76 13.06 -2.56 13.98
N VAL A 77 13.76 -2.11 12.94
CA VAL A 77 13.32 -2.19 11.54
C VAL A 77 13.88 -3.40 10.80
N HIS A 78 14.69 -4.23 11.45
CA HIS A 78 15.19 -5.50 10.94
C HIS A 78 14.46 -6.69 11.58
N GLY A 79 14.57 -7.86 10.97
CA GLY A 79 13.82 -9.05 11.39
C GLY A 79 12.30 -8.87 11.22
N THR A 80 11.89 -7.90 10.42
CA THR A 80 10.50 -7.55 10.13
C THR A 80 9.88 -8.59 9.19
N ARG A 81 8.58 -8.75 9.33
CA ARG A 81 7.73 -9.52 8.42
C ARG A 81 6.73 -8.60 7.75
N ILE A 82 6.02 -9.13 6.79
CA ILE A 82 4.95 -8.40 6.10
C ILE A 82 3.63 -8.75 6.78
N GLY A 83 3.05 -7.78 7.47
CA GLY A 83 1.73 -7.91 8.08
C GLY A 83 0.61 -7.78 7.05
N ILE A 84 -0.55 -8.35 7.38
CA ILE A 84 -1.76 -8.31 6.55
C ILE A 84 -2.91 -7.77 7.39
N ALA A 85 -3.60 -6.75 6.88
CA ALA A 85 -4.90 -6.32 7.37
C ALA A 85 -5.95 -6.46 6.26
N GLU A 86 -7.22 -6.62 6.63
CA GLU A 86 -8.31 -6.73 5.67
C GLU A 86 -9.43 -5.73 5.94
N SER A 87 -10.09 -5.30 4.87
CA SER A 87 -11.27 -4.44 4.89
C SER A 87 -12.42 -5.11 4.12
N GLY A 88 -13.59 -5.15 4.75
CA GLY A 88 -14.83 -5.63 4.14
C GLY A 88 -15.80 -4.51 3.74
N ASP A 89 -15.46 -3.25 4.01
CA ASP A 89 -16.33 -2.07 3.84
C ASP A 89 -15.76 -1.05 2.84
N GLY A 90 -14.97 -1.54 1.87
CA GLY A 90 -14.41 -0.68 0.82
C GLY A 90 -13.26 0.20 1.29
N GLY A 91 -12.48 -0.23 2.28
CA GLY A 91 -11.29 0.48 2.74
C GLY A 91 -11.53 1.48 3.86
N THR A 92 -12.77 1.60 4.37
CA THR A 92 -13.11 2.54 5.44
C THR A 92 -12.53 2.10 6.78
N THR A 93 -12.61 0.79 7.09
CA THR A 93 -12.03 0.21 8.31
C THR A 93 -11.18 -1.01 7.99
N TRP A 94 -10.16 -1.25 8.82
CA TRP A 94 -9.20 -2.34 8.63
C TRP A 94 -9.01 -3.13 9.90
N THR A 95 -8.90 -4.44 9.76
CA THR A 95 -8.67 -5.37 10.87
C THR A 95 -7.43 -6.21 10.58
N TYR A 96 -6.55 -6.34 11.56
CA TYR A 96 -5.40 -7.25 11.47
C TYR A 96 -5.89 -8.66 11.15
N ARG A 97 -5.20 -9.31 10.24
CA ARG A 97 -5.52 -10.66 9.82
C ARG A 97 -4.43 -11.65 10.20
N ASP A 98 -3.23 -11.42 9.73
CA ASP A 98 -2.12 -12.35 9.84
C ASP A 98 -0.80 -11.73 9.34
N THR A 99 0.20 -12.55 9.17
CA THR A 99 1.47 -12.26 8.50
C THR A 99 1.54 -13.06 7.20
N ALA A 100 2.08 -12.46 6.13
CA ALA A 100 2.29 -13.15 4.86
C ALA A 100 3.23 -14.35 5.05
N ASN A 101 2.81 -15.52 4.58
CA ASN A 101 3.60 -16.74 4.61
C ASN A 101 4.54 -16.75 3.40
N ILE A 102 5.78 -16.27 3.61
CA ILE A 102 6.78 -16.14 2.55
C ILE A 102 7.76 -17.30 2.62
N ASN A 103 7.71 -18.17 1.62
CA ASN A 103 8.59 -19.33 1.51
C ASN A 103 9.89 -18.95 0.78
N TYR A 104 10.80 -18.29 1.50
CA TYR A 104 12.13 -17.94 1.03
C TYR A 104 13.12 -17.80 2.17
N ARG A 105 14.13 -18.68 2.23
CA ARG A 105 15.22 -18.66 3.24
C ARG A 105 14.76 -18.47 4.68
N SER A 106 13.65 -19.10 5.04
CA SER A 106 13.02 -18.99 6.37
C SER A 106 13.84 -19.61 7.51
N ASP A 107 14.88 -20.38 7.18
CA ASP A 107 15.87 -20.99 8.08
C ASP A 107 16.93 -20.00 8.60
N ARG A 108 16.95 -18.77 8.07
CA ARG A 108 17.95 -17.75 8.39
C ARG A 108 17.28 -16.49 8.93
N GLY A 109 18.04 -15.71 9.72
CA GLY A 109 17.63 -14.35 10.04
C GLY A 109 17.48 -13.53 8.76
N TYR A 110 16.36 -12.83 8.61
CA TYR A 110 16.04 -12.01 7.44
C TYR A 110 15.21 -10.80 7.83
N THR A 111 15.11 -9.87 6.89
CA THR A 111 14.28 -8.67 7.00
C THR A 111 13.50 -8.48 5.69
N HIS A 112 12.24 -8.20 5.81
CA HIS A 112 11.34 -7.88 4.69
C HIS A 112 10.84 -6.44 4.83
N TRP A 113 10.97 -5.63 3.76
CA TRP A 113 10.46 -4.26 3.72
C TRP A 113 9.64 -4.00 2.46
N ALA A 114 8.70 -3.07 2.60
CA ALA A 114 8.03 -2.36 1.51
C ALA A 114 7.67 -3.26 0.32
N PRO A 115 6.65 -4.11 0.46
CA PRO A 115 6.15 -4.88 -0.66
C PRO A 115 5.43 -3.98 -1.66
N ASP A 116 5.54 -4.28 -2.97
CA ASP A 116 4.53 -3.86 -3.95
C ASP A 116 3.91 -5.10 -4.59
N ILE A 117 2.62 -5.05 -4.90
CA ILE A 117 1.87 -6.23 -5.35
C ILE A 117 1.00 -5.87 -6.55
N VAL A 118 1.17 -6.62 -7.63
CA VAL A 118 0.30 -6.55 -8.80
C VAL A 118 -0.36 -7.89 -9.07
N GLU A 119 -1.47 -7.87 -9.79
CA GLU A 119 -2.15 -9.09 -10.25
C GLU A 119 -2.09 -9.15 -11.78
N ASP A 120 -1.67 -10.30 -12.31
CA ASP A 120 -1.76 -10.61 -13.72
C ASP A 120 -2.34 -12.02 -13.92
N LYS A 121 -3.39 -12.12 -14.76
CA LYS A 121 -4.02 -13.38 -15.17
C LYS A 121 -4.39 -14.34 -14.02
N GLY A 122 -4.80 -13.79 -12.88
CA GLY A 122 -5.23 -14.57 -11.72
C GLY A 122 -4.12 -14.94 -10.76
N LEU A 123 -2.89 -14.55 -11.01
CA LEU A 123 -1.73 -14.73 -10.14
C LEU A 123 -1.29 -13.38 -9.58
N TYR A 124 -1.01 -13.34 -8.29
CA TYR A 124 -0.43 -12.16 -7.64
C TYR A 124 1.10 -12.26 -7.67
N HIS A 125 1.75 -11.14 -7.94
CA HIS A 125 3.20 -10.98 -7.94
C HIS A 125 3.57 -9.93 -6.89
N MET A 126 4.40 -10.32 -5.92
CA MET A 126 4.96 -9.40 -4.93
C MET A 126 6.42 -9.13 -5.26
N PHE A 127 6.78 -7.85 -5.21
CA PHE A 127 8.15 -7.37 -5.32
C PHE A 127 8.53 -6.83 -3.95
N LEU A 128 9.49 -7.48 -3.31
CA LEU A 128 9.76 -7.32 -1.89
C LEU A 128 11.23 -7.02 -1.64
N THR A 129 11.52 -5.98 -0.88
CA THR A 129 12.88 -5.76 -0.38
C THR A 129 13.26 -6.86 0.62
N TYR A 130 14.32 -7.58 0.32
CA TYR A 130 14.90 -8.64 1.15
C TYR A 130 16.28 -8.25 1.63
N VAL A 131 16.49 -8.23 2.95
CA VAL A 131 17.80 -8.05 3.59
C VAL A 131 18.21 -9.39 4.21
N PRO A 132 19.40 -9.95 3.86
CA PRO A 132 19.83 -11.27 4.31
C PRO A 132 20.37 -11.24 5.75
N GLY A 133 19.60 -10.75 6.68
CA GLY A 133 19.98 -10.70 8.09
C GLY A 133 19.19 -9.70 8.92
N THR A 134 19.62 -9.58 10.18
CA THR A 134 19.16 -8.60 11.15
C THR A 134 20.37 -7.82 11.64
N PHE A 135 20.38 -6.50 11.44
CA PHE A 135 21.55 -5.67 11.62
C PHE A 135 21.28 -4.47 12.53
N THR A 136 22.34 -3.92 13.12
CA THR A 136 22.28 -2.74 14.01
C THR A 136 22.48 -1.42 13.26
N ASP A 137 22.84 -1.47 12.00
CA ASP A 137 23.10 -0.32 11.12
C ASP A 137 22.50 -0.52 9.71
N TRP A 138 22.64 0.48 8.84
CA TRP A 138 22.09 0.49 7.48
C TRP A 138 23.07 0.02 6.39
N ASN A 139 24.27 -0.42 6.75
CA ASN A 139 25.32 -0.65 5.78
C ASN A 139 25.44 -2.11 5.30
N HIS A 140 24.31 -2.69 4.88
CA HIS A 140 24.25 -4.09 4.42
C HIS A 140 23.60 -4.18 3.04
N PRO A 141 23.96 -5.21 2.25
CA PRO A 141 23.31 -5.51 0.98
C PRO A 141 21.83 -5.80 1.18
N ARG A 142 21.02 -5.46 0.18
CA ARG A 142 19.61 -5.75 0.08
C ARG A 142 19.17 -5.77 -1.37
N VAL A 143 18.26 -6.64 -1.67
CA VAL A 143 17.81 -6.90 -3.03
C VAL A 143 16.29 -6.90 -3.09
N ILE A 144 15.75 -6.71 -4.28
CA ILE A 144 14.34 -6.93 -4.52
C ILE A 144 14.16 -8.36 -5.02
N ILE A 145 13.33 -9.13 -4.30
CA ILE A 145 12.91 -10.47 -4.71
C ILE A 145 11.50 -10.44 -5.25
N GLN A 146 11.24 -11.31 -6.21
CA GLN A 146 9.90 -11.55 -6.73
C GLN A 146 9.33 -12.84 -6.16
N LEU A 147 8.09 -12.75 -5.71
CA LEU A 147 7.31 -13.86 -5.17
C LEU A 147 5.98 -13.93 -5.92
N THR A 148 5.36 -15.10 -5.96
CA THR A 148 4.01 -15.27 -6.51
C THR A 148 3.09 -15.97 -5.53
N SER A 149 1.80 -15.65 -5.63
CA SER A 149 0.74 -16.24 -4.81
C SER A 149 -0.58 -16.33 -5.57
N PRO A 150 -1.33 -17.45 -5.48
CA PRO A 150 -2.68 -17.52 -5.98
C PRO A 150 -3.72 -16.95 -5.00
N ASP A 151 -3.38 -16.77 -3.71
CA ASP A 151 -4.31 -16.51 -2.62
C ASP A 151 -3.96 -15.27 -1.76
N LEU A 152 -2.82 -14.60 -2.04
CA LEU A 152 -2.25 -13.49 -1.28
C LEU A 152 -1.73 -13.88 0.13
N GLN A 153 -1.97 -15.09 0.62
CA GLN A 153 -1.51 -15.55 1.93
C GLN A 153 -0.17 -16.29 1.84
N ASN A 154 -0.06 -17.21 0.85
CA ASN A 154 1.07 -18.10 0.68
C ASN A 154 1.90 -17.68 -0.53
N TRP A 155 3.16 -17.32 -0.31
CA TRP A 155 4.04 -16.74 -1.30
C TRP A 155 5.21 -17.65 -1.60
N GLN A 156 5.44 -17.92 -2.89
CA GLN A 156 6.53 -18.73 -3.39
C GLN A 156 7.57 -17.84 -4.07
N TYR A 157 8.84 -18.04 -3.73
CA TYR A 157 9.95 -17.34 -4.37
C TYR A 157 10.06 -17.73 -5.86
N VAL A 158 10.26 -16.72 -6.70
CA VAL A 158 10.48 -16.88 -8.14
C VAL A 158 11.94 -16.55 -8.48
N GLN A 159 12.39 -15.35 -8.13
CA GLN A 159 13.71 -14.87 -8.46
C GLN A 159 14.15 -13.68 -7.59
N THR A 160 15.44 -13.43 -7.56
CA THR A 160 16.00 -12.13 -7.20
C THR A 160 16.13 -11.33 -8.49
N LEU A 161 15.61 -10.09 -8.50
CA LEU A 161 15.64 -9.27 -9.72
C LEU A 161 17.10 -8.93 -10.10
N PRO A 162 17.44 -9.02 -11.41
CA PRO A 162 18.78 -8.70 -11.91
C PRO A 162 18.99 -7.19 -12.04
N LEU A 163 18.90 -6.46 -10.92
CA LEU A 163 19.08 -5.02 -10.90
C LEU A 163 20.53 -4.62 -10.82
N ILE A 164 20.84 -3.38 -11.18
CA ILE A 164 22.20 -2.88 -11.41
C ILE A 164 23.12 -2.96 -10.18
N THR A 165 22.56 -3.10 -8.96
CA THR A 165 23.34 -3.09 -7.71
C THR A 165 22.71 -3.99 -6.63
N ASP A 166 23.48 -4.26 -5.59
CA ASP A 166 23.14 -5.10 -4.44
C ASP A 166 22.55 -4.31 -3.25
N LYS A 167 22.20 -3.04 -3.46
CA LYS A 167 21.63 -2.18 -2.42
C LYS A 167 20.44 -1.39 -2.95
N VAL A 168 19.34 -2.11 -3.18
CA VAL A 168 18.10 -1.61 -3.77
C VAL A 168 16.91 -1.91 -2.87
N ILE A 169 15.93 -0.98 -2.82
CA ILE A 169 14.72 -1.09 -1.99
C ILE A 169 13.50 -0.55 -2.73
N ASP A 170 12.32 -0.82 -2.19
CA ASP A 170 11.06 -0.10 -2.44
C ASP A 170 10.62 -0.15 -3.90
N ALA A 171 10.27 -1.32 -4.36
CA ALA A 171 9.71 -1.51 -5.70
C ALA A 171 8.33 -0.86 -5.84
N SER A 172 8.05 -0.30 -7.02
CA SER A 172 6.72 0.06 -7.49
C SER A 172 6.52 -0.44 -8.91
N VAL A 173 5.55 -1.32 -9.13
CA VAL A 173 5.32 -1.98 -10.42
C VAL A 173 4.05 -1.46 -11.06
N PHE A 174 4.16 -1.09 -12.32
CA PHE A 174 3.04 -0.56 -13.08
C PHE A 174 2.97 -1.23 -14.48
N ARG A 175 1.75 -1.52 -14.93
CA ARG A 175 1.52 -2.05 -16.28
C ARG A 175 1.48 -0.89 -17.28
N LEU A 176 2.34 -0.96 -18.28
CA LEU A 176 2.43 0.05 -19.33
C LEU A 176 1.24 -0.06 -20.32
N PRO A 177 0.94 0.99 -21.10
CA PRO A 177 -0.15 0.97 -22.08
C PRO A 177 -0.02 -0.10 -23.17
N ASP A 178 1.20 -0.51 -23.50
CA ASP A 178 1.49 -1.59 -24.46
C ASP A 178 1.31 -3.00 -23.87
N GLY A 179 0.98 -3.07 -22.58
CA GLY A 179 0.77 -4.32 -21.85
C GLY A 179 2.01 -4.91 -21.19
N THR A 180 3.20 -4.33 -21.40
CA THR A 180 4.43 -4.67 -20.67
C THR A 180 4.42 -4.08 -19.26
N TRP A 181 5.47 -4.30 -18.48
CA TRP A 181 5.56 -3.90 -17.09
C TRP A 181 6.80 -3.06 -16.85
N ARG A 182 6.70 -2.06 -15.99
CA ARG A 182 7.81 -1.27 -15.49
C ARG A 182 7.82 -1.29 -13.97
N LEU A 183 9.02 -1.47 -13.41
CA LEU A 183 9.30 -1.41 -11.99
C LEU A 183 10.22 -0.22 -11.75
N TRP A 184 9.83 0.70 -10.85
CA TRP A 184 10.71 1.72 -10.29
C TRP A 184 11.19 1.26 -8.92
N TYR A 185 12.41 1.64 -8.57
CA TYR A 185 13.01 1.27 -7.30
C TYR A 185 14.05 2.30 -6.85
N ASN A 186 14.37 2.30 -5.56
CA ASN A 186 15.43 3.13 -5.02
C ASN A 186 16.78 2.40 -5.13
N ASN A 187 17.78 3.09 -5.69
CA ASN A 187 19.17 2.66 -5.70
C ASN A 187 19.95 3.40 -4.61
N GLU A 188 20.19 2.75 -3.48
CA GLU A 188 20.88 3.37 -2.36
C GLU A 188 22.40 3.53 -2.57
N ARG A 189 22.98 2.89 -3.60
CA ARG A 189 24.39 3.09 -3.96
C ARG A 189 24.62 4.36 -4.77
N ASP A 190 23.57 4.89 -5.39
CA ASP A 190 23.62 6.12 -6.16
C ASP A 190 22.69 7.18 -5.53
N HIS A 191 23.14 7.78 -4.44
CA HIS A 191 22.49 8.90 -3.71
C HIS A 191 21.02 8.66 -3.34
N LYS A 192 20.55 7.39 -3.33
CA LYS A 192 19.13 7.03 -3.17
C LYS A 192 18.26 7.58 -4.29
N SER A 193 18.77 7.60 -5.51
CA SER A 193 18.03 7.98 -6.72
C SER A 193 17.03 6.90 -7.14
N ILE A 194 16.04 7.28 -7.93
CA ILE A 194 15.04 6.35 -8.46
C ILE A 194 15.51 5.80 -9.81
N TYR A 195 15.52 4.50 -9.91
CA TYR A 195 15.90 3.69 -11.08
C TYR A 195 14.68 2.96 -11.62
N TYR A 196 14.81 2.34 -12.81
CA TYR A 196 13.73 1.53 -13.37
C TYR A 196 14.23 0.34 -14.16
N ALA A 197 13.38 -0.68 -14.23
CA ALA A 197 13.56 -1.88 -15.04
C ALA A 197 12.25 -2.24 -15.74
N ASP A 198 12.34 -2.79 -16.95
CA ASP A 198 11.19 -3.21 -17.75
C ASP A 198 11.12 -4.74 -17.88
N SER A 199 9.88 -5.24 -18.02
CA SER A 199 9.62 -6.65 -18.26
C SER A 199 8.45 -6.85 -19.22
N PRO A 200 8.56 -7.72 -20.24
CA PRO A 200 7.44 -8.06 -21.10
C PRO A 200 6.39 -8.95 -20.42
N ASP A 201 6.75 -9.67 -19.35
CA ASP A 201 5.98 -10.80 -18.84
C ASP A 201 6.05 -11.03 -17.32
N LEU A 202 6.57 -10.06 -16.54
CA LEU A 202 6.87 -10.15 -15.11
C LEU A 202 7.90 -11.23 -14.73
N ARG A 203 8.65 -11.78 -15.70
CA ARG A 203 9.68 -12.80 -15.46
C ARG A 203 11.05 -12.36 -15.91
N HIS A 204 11.12 -11.76 -17.10
CA HIS A 204 12.38 -11.31 -17.70
C HIS A 204 12.48 -9.80 -17.50
N TRP A 205 13.38 -9.38 -16.63
CA TRP A 205 13.60 -7.97 -16.28
C TRP A 205 14.89 -7.45 -16.90
N THR A 206 14.83 -6.26 -17.46
CA THR A 206 15.97 -5.52 -17.98
C THR A 206 16.07 -4.20 -17.25
N ASP A 207 17.18 -3.97 -16.55
CA ASP A 207 17.45 -2.69 -15.88
C ASP A 207 17.87 -1.64 -16.91
N HIS A 208 17.31 -0.45 -16.81
CA HIS A 208 17.58 0.68 -17.71
C HIS A 208 18.32 1.83 -17.01
N GLY A 209 18.58 1.71 -15.72
CA GLY A 209 19.29 2.73 -14.96
C GLY A 209 18.38 3.79 -14.36
N GLN A 210 18.90 5.00 -14.25
CA GLN A 210 18.29 6.09 -13.50
C GLN A 210 17.07 6.68 -14.20
N ALA A 211 15.92 6.73 -13.48
CA ALA A 211 14.70 7.42 -13.90
C ALA A 211 14.65 8.86 -13.38
N LEU A 212 15.06 9.09 -12.13
CA LEU A 212 15.13 10.40 -11.50
C LEU A 212 16.44 10.55 -10.73
N ASN A 213 17.18 11.62 -11.01
CA ASN A 213 18.36 12.01 -10.24
C ASN A 213 17.96 12.84 -9.01
N GLU A 214 17.00 12.30 -8.24
CA GLU A 214 16.48 12.96 -7.04
C GLU A 214 16.54 11.98 -5.87
N ARG A 215 17.01 12.48 -4.75
CA ARG A 215 17.09 11.66 -3.52
C ARG A 215 15.71 11.42 -2.95
N GLY A 216 15.32 10.16 -2.82
CA GLY A 216 14.06 9.75 -2.24
C GLY A 216 13.95 8.23 -2.17
N GLU A 217 12.88 7.73 -1.56
CA GLU A 217 12.57 6.30 -1.50
C GLU A 217 11.07 6.09 -1.69
N GLY A 218 10.61 4.85 -1.75
CA GLY A 218 9.19 4.54 -1.86
C GLY A 218 8.51 5.14 -3.08
N PRO A 219 9.05 5.00 -4.32
CA PRO A 219 8.34 5.50 -5.48
C PRO A 219 6.99 4.80 -5.58
N LYS A 220 5.91 5.57 -5.80
CA LYS A 220 4.60 5.02 -6.14
C LYS A 220 4.09 5.63 -7.42
N VAL A 221 3.90 4.78 -8.45
CA VAL A 221 3.43 5.20 -9.76
C VAL A 221 1.97 4.81 -9.95
N PHE A 222 1.15 5.74 -10.45
CA PHE A 222 -0.27 5.53 -10.72
C PHE A 222 -0.75 6.44 -11.86
N ARG A 223 -1.92 6.13 -12.44
CA ARG A 223 -2.59 6.97 -13.44
C ARG A 223 -3.85 7.58 -12.86
N TRP A 224 -4.00 8.89 -12.97
CA TRP A 224 -5.21 9.62 -12.56
C TRP A 224 -5.35 10.93 -13.36
N HIS A 225 -6.57 11.32 -13.72
CA HIS A 225 -6.86 12.47 -14.57
C HIS A 225 -6.05 12.46 -15.87
N GLU A 226 -5.98 11.28 -16.54
CA GLU A 226 -5.28 11.07 -17.81
C GLU A 226 -3.76 11.30 -17.77
N GLN A 227 -3.20 11.54 -16.60
CA GLN A 227 -1.80 11.78 -16.34
C GLN A 227 -1.20 10.62 -15.55
N TYR A 228 0.08 10.36 -15.74
CA TYR A 228 0.87 9.49 -14.87
C TYR A 228 1.51 10.32 -13.77
N TRP A 229 1.48 9.78 -12.57
CA TRP A 229 2.01 10.39 -11.37
C TRP A 229 3.01 9.47 -10.71
N MET A 230 4.08 10.05 -10.13
CA MET A 230 4.99 9.37 -9.22
C MET A 230 5.09 10.18 -7.95
N ILE A 231 4.92 9.52 -6.81
CA ILE A 231 5.13 10.09 -5.48
C ILE A 231 6.34 9.40 -4.87
N ILE A 232 7.28 10.17 -4.31
CA ILE A 232 8.47 9.64 -3.61
C ILE A 232 8.58 10.24 -2.21
N ASP A 233 9.00 9.43 -1.23
CA ASP A 233 9.29 9.89 0.13
C ASP A 233 10.68 10.54 0.16
N GLN A 234 10.74 11.81 0.54
CA GLN A 234 11.98 12.57 0.71
C GLN A 234 12.32 12.85 2.19
N TRP A 235 11.69 12.15 3.14
CA TRP A 235 11.85 12.32 4.61
C TRP A 235 11.53 13.73 5.12
N LYS A 236 10.87 14.52 4.32
CA LYS A 236 10.37 15.88 4.59
C LYS A 236 9.01 16.13 3.92
N GLY A 237 8.22 15.09 3.79
CA GLY A 237 7.01 15.03 2.98
C GLY A 237 7.29 14.36 1.64
N MET A 238 6.24 14.18 0.86
CA MET A 238 6.24 13.42 -0.38
C MET A 238 6.41 14.37 -1.57
N ALA A 239 7.46 14.17 -2.36
CA ALA A 239 7.61 14.86 -3.64
C ALA A 239 6.71 14.22 -4.69
N VAL A 240 6.16 15.05 -5.56
CA VAL A 240 5.22 14.64 -6.60
C VAL A 240 5.80 14.96 -7.97
N TYR A 241 5.71 14.01 -8.88
CA TYR A 241 6.12 14.15 -10.26
C TYR A 241 4.97 13.73 -11.17
N HIS A 242 4.91 14.31 -12.36
CA HIS A 242 3.99 13.89 -13.42
C HIS A 242 4.73 13.57 -14.70
N SER A 243 4.12 12.73 -15.54
CA SER A 243 4.67 12.30 -16.83
C SER A 243 3.55 11.98 -17.81
N ASP A 244 3.80 12.22 -19.09
CA ASP A 244 2.91 11.81 -20.19
C ASP A 244 3.32 10.44 -20.76
N ASP A 245 4.58 10.03 -20.59
CA ASP A 245 5.19 8.86 -21.25
C ASP A 245 5.81 7.83 -20.29
N LEU A 246 5.75 8.06 -18.95
CA LEU A 246 6.36 7.21 -17.92
C LEU A 246 7.90 7.16 -17.97
N LEU A 247 8.54 7.98 -18.80
CA LEU A 247 10.01 8.09 -18.93
C LEU A 247 10.51 9.45 -18.45
N HIS A 248 9.85 10.53 -18.88
CA HIS A 248 10.25 11.90 -18.56
C HIS A 248 9.35 12.42 -17.45
N TRP A 249 9.93 12.64 -16.27
CA TRP A 249 9.23 13.06 -15.06
C TRP A 249 9.47 14.53 -14.77
N GLN A 250 8.40 15.29 -14.59
CA GLN A 250 8.43 16.71 -14.26
C GLN A 250 8.01 16.90 -12.80
N PRO A 251 8.81 17.58 -11.97
CA PRO A 251 8.48 17.79 -10.57
C PRO A 251 7.35 18.81 -10.40
N GLN A 252 6.47 18.54 -9.45
CA GLN A 252 5.59 19.54 -8.88
C GLN A 252 6.37 20.30 -7.80
N PRO A 253 6.29 21.65 -7.74
CA PRO A 253 7.05 22.42 -6.74
C PRO A 253 6.65 22.13 -5.28
N GLU A 254 5.35 21.90 -5.05
CA GLU A 254 4.81 21.67 -3.71
C GLU A 254 4.81 20.17 -3.37
N ARG A 255 5.26 19.82 -2.16
CA ARG A 255 5.12 18.48 -1.60
C ARG A 255 3.73 18.29 -1.02
N ILE A 256 3.30 17.05 -0.95
CA ILE A 256 2.16 16.65 -0.15
C ILE A 256 2.64 16.00 1.17
N LEU A 257 1.78 15.97 2.19
CA LEU A 257 2.05 15.34 3.50
C LEU A 257 3.31 15.87 4.23
N GLU A 258 3.80 17.06 3.85
CA GLU A 258 4.94 17.71 4.48
C GLU A 258 4.54 18.35 5.82
N GLN A 259 3.37 18.97 5.87
CA GLN A 259 2.89 19.60 7.09
C GLN A 259 2.21 18.56 7.98
N PRO A 260 2.43 18.64 9.32
CA PRO A 260 1.71 17.83 10.27
C PRO A 260 0.19 18.01 10.15
N GLY A 261 -0.55 16.91 10.27
CA GLY A 261 -2.01 16.95 10.40
C GLY A 261 -2.45 17.21 11.84
N GLN A 262 -3.75 17.45 12.01
CA GLN A 262 -4.39 17.65 13.33
C GLN A 262 -5.03 16.35 13.86
N GLY A 263 -5.25 15.37 12.98
CA GLY A 263 -5.86 14.11 13.34
C GLY A 263 -5.01 13.29 14.31
N ARG A 264 -5.64 12.38 15.05
CA ARG A 264 -4.94 11.49 15.98
C ARG A 264 -3.82 10.72 15.27
N ASP A 265 -2.64 10.69 15.87
CA ASP A 265 -1.44 10.02 15.37
C ASP A 265 -0.97 10.50 13.99
N ASP A 266 -1.36 11.72 13.57
CA ASP A 266 -1.08 12.30 12.26
C ASP A 266 -0.25 13.62 12.35
N GLN A 267 0.33 13.92 13.52
CA GLN A 267 1.09 15.17 13.79
C GLN A 267 2.54 15.11 13.33
N ALA A 268 2.92 14.15 12.51
CA ALA A 268 4.24 14.04 11.89
C ALA A 268 4.12 14.08 10.36
N ILE A 269 5.25 14.20 9.67
CA ILE A 269 5.28 14.07 8.21
C ILE A 269 4.73 12.70 7.79
N GLY A 270 4.08 12.64 6.62
CA GLY A 270 3.74 11.37 5.99
C GLY A 270 4.95 10.75 5.31
N GLY A 271 5.10 9.44 5.42
CA GLY A 271 6.15 8.65 4.77
C GLY A 271 5.57 7.64 3.79
N HIS A 272 6.41 6.93 3.09
CA HIS A 272 6.19 5.93 2.03
C HIS A 272 4.72 5.49 1.87
N CYS A 273 4.14 5.72 0.70
CA CYS A 273 2.70 5.59 0.49
C CYS A 273 2.34 4.60 -0.61
N ASP A 274 1.09 4.15 -0.58
CA ASP A 274 0.38 3.59 -1.74
C ASP A 274 -0.73 4.53 -2.19
N VAL A 275 -1.09 4.47 -3.46
CA VAL A 275 -2.22 5.21 -4.02
C VAL A 275 -3.17 4.27 -4.75
N VAL A 276 -4.43 4.31 -4.34
CA VAL A 276 -5.50 3.56 -5.00
C VAL A 276 -6.47 4.51 -5.67
N VAL A 277 -6.60 4.39 -6.99
CA VAL A 277 -7.61 5.14 -7.77
C VAL A 277 -8.86 4.28 -7.86
N SER A 278 -9.98 4.78 -7.35
CA SER A 278 -11.25 4.07 -7.33
C SER A 278 -12.42 5.03 -7.50
N ALA A 279 -13.36 4.70 -8.38
CA ALA A 279 -14.56 5.50 -8.64
C ALA A 279 -14.28 6.97 -9.04
N GLY A 280 -13.13 7.26 -9.66
CA GLY A 280 -12.71 8.63 -10.01
C GLY A 280 -11.97 9.37 -8.90
N HIS A 281 -11.90 8.83 -7.69
CA HIS A 281 -11.16 9.36 -6.55
C HIS A 281 -9.79 8.68 -6.44
N ALA A 282 -8.80 9.40 -5.90
CA ALA A 282 -7.48 8.84 -5.56
C ALA A 282 -7.26 8.94 -4.05
N TYR A 283 -7.00 7.81 -3.42
CA TYR A 283 -6.74 7.72 -1.99
C TYR A 283 -5.28 7.40 -1.76
N VAL A 284 -4.59 8.24 -0.98
CA VAL A 284 -3.21 8.01 -0.54
C VAL A 284 -3.21 7.37 0.84
N PHE A 285 -2.66 6.16 0.91
CA PHE A 285 -2.40 5.42 2.16
C PHE A 285 -0.94 5.62 2.51
N TYR A 286 -0.65 6.19 3.66
CA TYR A 286 0.70 6.56 4.08
C TYR A 286 0.92 6.19 5.54
N PHE A 287 2.18 6.08 5.96
CA PHE A 287 2.45 5.91 7.37
C PHE A 287 2.92 7.21 8.02
N THR A 288 2.75 7.29 9.32
CA THR A 288 3.34 8.33 10.16
C THR A 288 4.05 7.72 11.35
N HIS A 289 5.03 8.46 11.90
CA HIS A 289 5.62 8.20 13.21
C HIS A 289 5.07 9.22 14.21
N PRO A 290 4.01 8.92 14.96
CA PRO A 290 3.36 9.89 15.86
C PRO A 290 4.32 10.52 16.86
N GLY A 291 5.25 9.74 17.40
CA GLY A 291 6.25 10.21 18.34
C GLY A 291 7.39 11.03 17.73
N ARG A 292 7.39 11.29 16.42
CA ARG A 292 8.38 12.14 15.74
C ARG A 292 7.80 13.49 15.32
N SER A 293 6.74 13.92 15.96
CA SER A 293 6.18 15.25 15.73
C SER A 293 7.21 16.34 16.05
N LYS A 294 7.27 17.40 15.23
CA LYS A 294 8.19 18.53 15.46
C LYS A 294 7.83 19.29 16.73
N ALA A 295 6.55 19.36 17.07
CA ALA A 295 6.06 20.12 18.22
C ALA A 295 6.35 19.42 19.56
N ASN A 296 6.30 18.09 19.57
CA ASN A 296 6.50 17.29 20.79
C ASN A 296 7.16 15.93 20.44
N PRO A 297 8.46 15.92 20.15
CA PRO A 297 9.16 14.70 19.79
C PRO A 297 9.35 13.81 21.02
N ALA A 298 9.03 12.53 20.86
CA ALA A 298 9.35 11.52 21.88
C ALA A 298 10.88 11.32 21.97
N PRO A 299 11.40 10.87 23.12
CA PRO A 299 12.81 10.55 23.26
C PRO A 299 13.29 9.59 22.14
N ALA A 300 14.44 9.86 21.56
CA ALA A 300 15.05 9.02 20.55
C ALA A 300 15.15 7.57 21.05
N ASN A 301 14.89 6.60 20.17
CA ASN A 301 14.88 5.15 20.48
C ASN A 301 13.79 4.66 21.44
N SER A 302 12.91 5.54 21.94
CA SER A 302 11.73 5.11 22.71
C SER A 302 10.75 4.33 21.82
N ILE A 303 9.88 3.52 22.44
CA ILE A 303 8.78 2.84 21.74
C ILE A 303 7.93 3.89 21.00
N ALA A 304 7.61 5.00 21.62
CA ALA A 304 6.83 6.07 21.00
C ALA A 304 7.48 6.64 19.75
N ALA A 305 8.82 6.83 19.74
CA ALA A 305 9.54 7.31 18.56
C ALA A 305 9.66 6.26 17.43
N LYS A 306 9.60 4.97 17.77
CA LYS A 306 9.63 3.84 16.83
C LYS A 306 8.25 3.51 16.26
N ARG A 307 7.19 3.79 17.02
CA ARG A 307 5.81 3.51 16.65
C ARG A 307 5.47 4.11 15.29
N SER A 308 4.76 3.35 14.46
CA SER A 308 4.21 3.83 13.18
C SER A 308 2.80 3.30 12.95
N VAL A 309 1.98 4.11 12.30
CA VAL A 309 0.57 3.80 12.01
C VAL A 309 0.25 4.18 10.57
N ILE A 310 -0.74 3.51 9.99
CA ILE A 310 -1.24 3.85 8.66
C ILE A 310 -2.37 4.87 8.77
N GLN A 311 -2.30 5.87 7.91
CA GLN A 311 -3.30 6.91 7.69
C GLN A 311 -3.84 6.82 6.27
N VAL A 312 -4.94 7.53 6.00
CA VAL A 312 -5.47 7.70 4.65
C VAL A 312 -5.96 9.14 4.46
N ALA A 313 -5.73 9.66 3.26
CA ALA A 313 -6.32 10.93 2.81
C ALA A 313 -6.74 10.82 1.35
N GLU A 314 -7.64 11.67 0.92
CA GLU A 314 -8.01 11.80 -0.49
C GLU A 314 -7.11 12.83 -1.17
N LEU A 315 -6.60 12.49 -2.35
CA LEU A 315 -5.87 13.42 -3.20
C LEU A 315 -6.87 14.31 -3.95
N GLU A 316 -6.51 15.55 -4.11
CA GLU A 316 -7.24 16.52 -4.93
C GLU A 316 -6.40 16.87 -6.17
N PHE A 317 -7.02 16.89 -7.34
CA PHE A 317 -6.40 17.39 -8.56
C PHE A 317 -6.91 18.79 -8.88
N SER A 318 -6.02 19.76 -8.94
CA SER A 318 -6.37 21.16 -9.22
C SER A 318 -5.22 21.87 -9.93
N ASN A 319 -5.53 22.53 -11.07
CA ASN A 319 -4.57 23.30 -11.85
C ASN A 319 -3.31 22.49 -12.25
N GLY A 320 -3.49 21.25 -12.67
CA GLY A 320 -2.39 20.36 -13.07
C GLY A 320 -1.52 19.84 -11.92
N LYS A 321 -1.96 19.98 -10.68
CA LYS A 321 -1.21 19.59 -9.48
C LYS A 321 -2.02 18.68 -8.58
N LEU A 322 -1.32 17.79 -7.85
CA LEU A 322 -1.87 17.03 -6.74
C LEU A 322 -1.75 17.82 -5.44
N LYS A 323 -2.83 17.79 -4.67
CA LYS A 323 -2.89 18.33 -3.31
C LYS A 323 -3.40 17.26 -2.36
N CYS A 324 -3.06 17.38 -1.09
CA CYS A 324 -3.53 16.49 -0.04
C CYS A 324 -3.82 17.30 1.22
N ASP A 325 -5.10 17.51 1.49
CA ASP A 325 -5.54 18.05 2.78
C ASP A 325 -5.89 16.87 3.69
N ARG A 326 -4.88 16.45 4.47
CA ARG A 326 -5.00 15.28 5.37
C ARG A 326 -5.94 15.50 6.54
N ASP A 327 -6.38 16.73 6.81
CA ASP A 327 -7.29 17.06 7.91
C ASP A 327 -8.77 17.00 7.52
N LYS A 328 -9.06 16.92 6.22
CA LYS A 328 -10.40 16.66 5.73
C LYS A 328 -10.88 15.26 6.12
N PRO A 329 -12.16 15.09 6.50
CA PRO A 329 -12.76 13.77 6.64
C PRO A 329 -12.66 12.97 5.33
N THR A 330 -12.03 11.80 5.37
CA THR A 330 -11.82 10.96 4.18
C THR A 330 -12.89 9.87 4.13
N TYR A 331 -13.72 9.89 3.10
CA TYR A 331 -14.75 8.87 2.85
C TYR A 331 -14.23 7.85 1.83
N VAL A 332 -13.51 6.85 2.30
CA VAL A 332 -12.90 5.85 1.44
C VAL A 332 -13.96 4.96 0.80
N GLN A 333 -13.90 4.82 -0.52
CA GLN A 333 -14.78 3.94 -1.28
C GLN A 333 -14.00 3.18 -2.34
N LEU A 334 -13.33 2.11 -1.94
CA LEU A 334 -12.65 1.23 -2.85
C LEU A 334 -13.66 0.26 -3.47
N LEU A 335 -13.95 0.45 -4.74
CA LEU A 335 -14.82 -0.44 -5.50
C LEU A 335 -14.03 -1.70 -5.92
N LYS A 336 -14.72 -2.82 -5.97
CA LYS A 336 -14.17 -4.04 -6.58
C LYS A 336 -13.62 -3.72 -7.98
N PRO A 337 -12.37 -4.09 -8.31
CA PRO A 337 -11.84 -3.89 -9.66
C PRO A 337 -12.73 -4.56 -10.71
N ARG A 338 -12.98 -3.87 -11.81
CA ARG A 338 -13.68 -4.45 -12.94
C ARG A 338 -12.80 -5.53 -13.58
N LYS A 339 -13.44 -6.59 -14.10
CA LYS A 339 -12.75 -7.65 -14.85
C LYS A 339 -12.19 -7.14 -16.16
#